data_43482f5384e47d9f8bf941796943a74d
#
_entry.id   43482f5384e47d9f8bf941796943a74d
#
_cell.length_a   1.000
_cell.length_b   1.000
_cell.length_c   1.000
_cell.angle_alpha   90.00
_cell.angle_beta   90.00
_cell.angle_gamma   90.00
#
_symmetry.space_group_name_H-M   'P 1'
#
loop_
_entity.id
_entity.type
_entity.pdbx_description
1 polymer ?
#
loop_
_entity_poly.entity_id
_entity_poly.type
_entity_poly.pdbx_seq_one_letter_code
_entity_poly.pdbx_strand_id
1 'polypeptide(L)'
;MNKEDFSKRVLHAEDSLYRVAKSILHSDEDCADAIQNGILKAFQKLDTLRNDQYFKTWLTRIVINECYQIIRHAQRYVALEEYPGWGAEAVSEIEEESPVMSELMRLEENYRLPIVLHEIEGYSIREIGRILKLSETNVRNRIFRGKALLRKRLEGVI
;
A
#
# COMPACT_ATOMS: atom_id res chain seq x y z
N MET A 1 -2.18 17.47 18.28
CA MET A 1 -0.81 17.04 17.87
C MET A 1 -0.08 18.26 17.33
N ASN A 2 1.11 18.53 17.81
CA ASN A 2 1.94 19.62 17.30
C ASN A 2 2.85 19.14 16.15
N LYS A 3 3.57 20.10 15.52
CA LYS A 3 4.46 19.81 14.39
C LYS A 3 5.57 18.81 14.73
N GLU A 4 6.11 18.92 15.94
CA GLU A 4 7.21 18.06 16.40
C GLU A 4 6.72 16.61 16.57
N ASP A 5 5.57 16.42 17.19
CA ASP A 5 4.95 15.10 17.34
C ASP A 5 4.60 14.50 15.98
N PHE A 6 4.06 15.31 15.07
CA PHE A 6 3.76 14.90 13.71
C PHE A 6 5.02 14.38 13.01
N SER A 7 6.09 15.15 13.05
CA SER A 7 7.36 14.77 12.40
C SER A 7 7.92 13.47 12.97
N LYS A 8 7.90 13.29 14.28
CA LYS A 8 8.36 12.05 14.92
C LYS A 8 7.54 10.84 14.50
N ARG A 9 6.23 10.99 14.46
CA ARG A 9 5.33 9.89 14.08
C ARG A 9 5.45 9.54 12.60
N VAL A 10 5.66 10.51 11.74
CA VAL A 10 5.94 10.29 10.32
C VAL A 10 7.23 9.49 10.16
N LEU A 11 8.31 9.88 10.84
CA LEU A 11 9.58 9.17 10.79
C LEU A 11 9.45 7.71 11.25
N HIS A 12 8.68 7.46 12.30
CA HIS A 12 8.42 6.10 12.77
C HIS A 12 7.60 5.27 11.77
N ALA A 13 6.79 5.91 10.94
CA ALA A 13 5.93 5.24 9.99
C ALA A 13 6.56 5.05 8.60
N GLU A 14 7.70 5.68 8.31
CA GLU A 14 8.28 5.71 6.96
C GLU A 14 8.50 4.33 6.35
N ASP A 15 9.11 3.41 7.08
CA ASP A 15 9.40 2.06 6.56
C ASP A 15 8.11 1.31 6.25
N SER A 16 7.11 1.40 7.12
CA SER A 16 5.79 0.80 6.92
C SER A 16 5.09 1.40 5.69
N LEU A 17 5.09 2.72 5.58
CA LEU A 17 4.49 3.41 4.44
C LEU A 17 5.16 3.04 3.12
N TYR A 18 6.48 2.89 3.12
CA TYR A 18 7.22 2.48 1.94
C TYR A 18 6.83 1.06 1.50
N ARG A 19 6.78 0.11 2.44
CA ARG A 19 6.37 -1.27 2.14
C ARG A 19 4.94 -1.33 1.59
N VAL A 20 4.03 -0.56 2.19
CA VAL A 20 2.63 -0.48 1.73
C VAL A 20 2.57 0.13 0.32
N ALA A 21 3.25 1.23 0.08
CA ALA A 21 3.29 1.87 -1.24
C ALA A 21 3.90 0.93 -2.28
N LYS A 22 4.99 0.22 -1.94
CA LYS A 22 5.65 -0.75 -2.82
C LYS A 22 4.74 -1.92 -3.19
N SER A 23 3.83 -2.30 -2.30
CA SER A 23 2.84 -3.35 -2.59
C SER A 23 1.78 -2.92 -3.61
N ILE A 24 1.64 -1.63 -3.85
CA ILE A 24 0.67 -1.05 -4.80
C ILE A 24 1.37 -0.57 -6.06
N LEU A 25 2.47 0.17 -5.90
CA LEU A 25 3.27 0.75 -6.96
C LEU A 25 4.57 -0.04 -7.13
N HIS A 26 5.02 -0.22 -8.36
CA HIS A 26 6.23 -1.01 -8.63
C HIS A 26 7.50 -0.16 -8.71
N SER A 27 7.36 1.14 -8.92
CA SER A 27 8.47 2.08 -9.05
C SER A 27 8.82 2.71 -7.70
N ASP A 28 10.09 2.71 -7.33
CA ASP A 28 10.57 3.40 -6.13
C ASP A 28 10.32 4.91 -6.19
N GLU A 29 10.44 5.49 -7.36
CA GLU A 29 10.15 6.91 -7.59
C GLU A 29 8.68 7.23 -7.31
N ASP A 30 7.76 6.42 -7.82
CA ASP A 30 6.33 6.59 -7.57
C ASP A 30 5.99 6.38 -6.11
N CYS A 31 6.62 5.44 -5.43
CA CYS A 31 6.44 5.24 -3.99
C CYS A 31 6.88 6.47 -3.20
N ALA A 32 8.02 7.04 -3.53
CA ALA A 32 8.51 8.27 -2.88
C ALA A 32 7.55 9.43 -3.11
N ASP A 33 7.04 9.59 -4.31
CA ASP A 33 6.06 10.65 -4.64
C ASP A 33 4.76 10.47 -3.86
N ALA A 34 4.24 9.25 -3.79
CA ALA A 34 3.01 8.95 -3.05
C ALA A 34 3.17 9.26 -1.56
N ILE A 35 4.31 8.88 -0.99
CA ILE A 35 4.59 9.10 0.43
C ILE A 35 4.74 10.61 0.72
N GLN A 36 5.50 11.34 -0.09
CA GLN A 36 5.68 12.78 0.09
C GLN A 36 4.35 13.53 -0.04
N ASN A 37 3.58 13.22 -1.07
CA ASN A 37 2.26 13.83 -1.26
C ASN A 37 1.31 13.48 -0.12
N GLY A 38 1.35 12.24 0.34
CA GLY A 38 0.53 11.79 1.47
C GLY A 38 0.88 12.50 2.77
N ILE A 39 2.17 12.64 3.06
CA ILE A 39 2.64 13.36 4.26
C ILE A 39 2.21 14.83 4.19
N LEU A 40 2.37 15.47 3.04
CA LEU A 40 1.98 16.86 2.86
C LEU A 40 0.47 17.05 3.07
N LYS A 41 -0.35 16.18 2.50
CA LYS A 41 -1.80 16.21 2.70
C LYS A 41 -2.18 15.96 4.15
N ALA A 42 -1.53 15.00 4.79
CA ALA A 42 -1.74 14.71 6.21
C ALA A 42 -1.44 15.92 7.07
N PHE A 43 -0.34 16.61 6.81
CA PHE A 43 0.01 17.84 7.53
C PHE A 43 -1.06 18.93 7.36
N GLN A 44 -1.54 19.12 6.14
CA GLN A 44 -2.59 20.09 5.84
C GLN A 44 -3.93 19.76 6.50
N LYS A 45 -4.22 18.47 6.71
CA LYS A 45 -5.47 17.98 7.29
C LYS A 45 -5.34 17.54 8.74
N LEU A 46 -4.26 17.89 9.42
CA LEU A 46 -3.95 17.41 10.76
C LEU A 46 -5.06 17.73 11.76
N ASP A 47 -5.71 18.87 11.66
CA ASP A 47 -6.85 19.28 12.50
C ASP A 47 -8.08 18.41 12.28
N THR A 48 -8.18 17.64 11.21
CA THR A 48 -9.28 16.69 10.99
C THR A 48 -9.08 15.38 11.74
N LEU A 49 -7.88 15.10 12.22
CA LEU A 49 -7.61 13.92 13.04
C LEU A 49 -8.09 14.17 14.47
N ARG A 50 -9.17 13.48 14.85
CA ARG A 50 -9.82 13.71 16.16
C ARG A 50 -9.13 12.98 17.31
N ASN A 51 -8.44 11.87 17.03
CA ASN A 51 -7.79 11.05 18.04
C ASN A 51 -6.42 10.61 17.53
N ASP A 52 -5.39 11.04 18.25
CA ASP A 52 -3.98 10.77 17.88
C ASP A 52 -3.64 9.28 17.84
N GLN A 53 -4.40 8.43 18.53
CA GLN A 53 -4.22 6.96 18.45
C GLN A 53 -4.42 6.41 17.05
N TYR A 54 -5.21 7.07 16.23
CA TYR A 54 -5.51 6.64 14.86
C TYR A 54 -4.59 7.27 13.82
N PHE A 55 -3.54 7.95 14.25
CA PHE A 55 -2.62 8.65 13.34
C PHE A 55 -2.04 7.72 12.27
N LYS A 56 -1.51 6.57 12.66
CA LYS A 56 -0.87 5.63 11.73
C LYS A 56 -1.87 5.10 10.70
N THR A 57 -3.04 4.68 11.15
CA THR A 57 -4.13 4.20 10.28
C THR A 57 -4.59 5.30 9.31
N TRP A 58 -4.78 6.49 9.84
CA TRP A 58 -5.20 7.66 9.08
C TRP A 58 -4.16 8.06 8.02
N LEU A 59 -2.89 8.12 8.40
CA LEU A 59 -1.79 8.45 7.49
C LEU A 59 -1.63 7.37 6.41
N THR A 60 -1.68 6.11 6.77
CA THR A 60 -1.58 4.99 5.84
C THR A 60 -2.69 5.05 4.78
N ARG A 61 -3.91 5.37 5.20
CA ARG A 61 -5.03 5.56 4.26
C ARG A 61 -4.77 6.70 3.29
N ILE A 62 -4.25 7.82 3.77
CA ILE A 62 -3.92 8.98 2.91
C ILE A 62 -2.87 8.57 1.88
N VAL A 63 -1.82 7.87 2.29
CA VAL A 63 -0.76 7.41 1.38
C VAL A 63 -1.29 6.40 0.36
N ILE A 64 -2.11 5.45 0.78
CA ILE A 64 -2.75 4.50 -0.14
C ILE A 64 -3.59 5.24 -1.19
N ASN A 65 -4.35 6.24 -0.78
CA ASN A 65 -5.13 7.06 -1.71
C ASN A 65 -4.22 7.78 -2.71
N GLU A 66 -3.06 8.25 -2.29
CA GLU A 66 -2.07 8.85 -3.19
C GLU A 66 -1.50 7.83 -4.18
N CYS A 67 -1.26 6.59 -3.74
CA CYS A 67 -0.85 5.52 -4.63
C CYS A 67 -1.88 5.29 -5.74
N TYR A 68 -3.16 5.23 -5.39
CA TYR A 68 -4.23 5.07 -6.37
C TYR A 68 -4.37 6.28 -7.30
N GLN A 69 -4.11 7.49 -6.80
CA GLN A 69 -4.09 8.68 -7.65
C GLN A 69 -3.01 8.58 -8.73
N ILE A 70 -1.83 8.11 -8.37
CA ILE A 70 -0.74 7.90 -9.33
C ILE A 70 -1.15 6.89 -10.40
N ILE A 71 -1.76 5.76 -10.00
CA ILE A 71 -2.23 4.75 -10.95
C ILE A 71 -3.28 5.33 -11.91
N ARG A 72 -4.26 6.06 -11.38
CA ARG A 72 -5.32 6.66 -12.20
C ARG A 72 -4.76 7.70 -13.18
N HIS A 73 -3.83 8.52 -12.72
CA HIS A 73 -3.17 9.51 -13.56
C HIS A 73 -2.39 8.86 -14.70
N ALA A 74 -1.65 7.82 -14.39
CA ALA A 74 -0.91 7.03 -15.37
C ALA A 74 -1.84 6.38 -16.42
N GLN A 75 -2.94 5.80 -16.00
CA GLN A 75 -3.92 5.20 -16.90
C GLN A 75 -4.54 6.22 -17.86
N ARG A 76 -4.83 7.43 -17.37
CA ARG A 76 -5.30 8.53 -18.22
C ARG A 76 -4.25 8.92 -19.25
N TYR A 77 -3.00 8.98 -18.84
CA TYR A 77 -1.89 9.36 -19.73
C TYR A 77 -1.71 8.34 -20.85
N VAL A 78 -1.75 7.05 -20.51
CA VAL A 78 -1.68 5.95 -21.48
C VAL A 78 -2.84 6.00 -22.46
N ALA A 79 -4.05 6.27 -21.98
CA ALA A 79 -5.25 6.35 -22.82
C ALA A 79 -5.21 7.54 -23.79
N LEU A 80 -4.51 8.62 -23.43
CA LEU A 80 -4.47 9.86 -24.23
C LEU A 80 -3.30 9.93 -25.20
N GLU A 81 -2.16 9.31 -24.92
CA GLU A 81 -0.91 9.53 -25.66
C GLU A 81 -0.17 8.27 -26.11
N GLU A 82 -0.72 7.07 -25.95
CA GLU A 82 0.01 5.81 -26.25
C GLU A 82 1.46 5.87 -25.73
N TYR A 83 1.63 6.07 -24.42
CA TYR A 83 2.94 6.21 -23.80
C TYR A 83 3.68 4.86 -23.81
N PRO A 84 4.72 4.68 -24.64
CA PRO A 84 5.34 3.35 -24.82
C PRO A 84 6.12 2.82 -23.62
N GLY A 85 6.18 3.56 -22.52
CA GLY A 85 6.88 3.14 -21.31
C GLY A 85 6.01 2.49 -20.25
N TRP A 86 4.69 2.47 -20.42
CA TRP A 86 3.76 2.04 -19.37
C TRP A 86 3.28 0.60 -19.50
N GLY A 87 3.74 -0.13 -20.42
CA GLY A 87 3.54 -1.57 -20.48
C GLY A 87 4.87 -2.32 -20.34
N ALA A 88 5.96 -1.60 -20.35
CA ALA A 88 7.22 -2.16 -19.94
C ALA A 88 7.20 -2.20 -18.42
N GLU A 89 6.96 -3.37 -17.88
CA GLU A 89 7.28 -3.65 -16.51
C GLU A 89 8.65 -3.05 -16.22
N ALA A 90 8.68 -1.96 -15.46
CA ALA A 90 9.85 -1.67 -14.69
C ALA A 90 9.94 -2.84 -13.71
N VAL A 91 10.56 -3.91 -14.15
CA VAL A 91 11.06 -4.92 -13.25
C VAL A 91 12.06 -4.15 -12.41
N SER A 92 11.59 -3.54 -11.33
CA SER A 92 12.49 -3.19 -10.25
C SER A 92 13.27 -4.46 -10.00
N GLU A 93 14.59 -4.40 -10.05
CA GLU A 93 15.43 -5.47 -9.60
C GLU A 93 14.86 -5.89 -8.24
N ILE A 94 14.12 -6.96 -8.24
CA ILE A 94 13.65 -7.58 -7.02
C ILE A 94 14.94 -8.09 -6.41
N GLU A 95 15.48 -7.35 -5.45
CA GLU A 95 16.48 -7.91 -4.57
C GLU A 95 15.97 -9.29 -4.17
N GLU A 96 16.83 -10.27 -4.08
CA GLU A 96 16.46 -11.67 -3.82
C GLU A 96 15.54 -11.77 -2.61
N GLU A 97 14.29 -11.47 -2.84
CA GLU A 97 13.23 -11.67 -1.86
C GLU A 97 12.96 -13.17 -1.74
N SER A 98 12.54 -13.59 -0.55
CA SER A 98 12.11 -14.96 -0.34
C SER A 98 11.07 -15.39 -1.38
N PRO A 99 10.96 -16.68 -1.74
CA PRO A 99 9.92 -17.15 -2.66
C PRO A 99 8.52 -16.73 -2.25
N VAL A 100 8.24 -16.64 -0.95
CA VAL A 100 6.95 -16.20 -0.42
C VAL A 100 6.66 -14.75 -0.83
N MET A 101 7.62 -13.85 -0.63
CA MET A 101 7.45 -12.44 -0.98
C MET A 101 7.30 -12.26 -2.49
N SER A 102 8.08 -12.98 -3.28
CA SER A 102 7.99 -12.96 -4.73
C SER A 102 6.60 -13.38 -5.21
N GLU A 103 6.05 -14.47 -4.67
CA GLU A 103 4.71 -14.94 -5.04
C GLU A 103 3.61 -14.01 -4.51
N LEU A 104 3.81 -13.43 -3.32
CA LEU A 104 2.88 -12.44 -2.77
C LEU A 104 2.76 -11.22 -3.69
N MET A 105 3.88 -10.74 -4.22
CA MET A 105 3.91 -9.58 -5.12
C MET A 105 3.25 -9.87 -6.49
N ARG A 106 3.09 -11.14 -6.85
CA ARG A 106 2.38 -11.56 -8.08
C ARG A 106 0.88 -11.74 -7.90
N LEU A 107 0.38 -11.76 -6.67
CA LEU A 107 -1.07 -11.79 -6.43
C LEU A 107 -1.73 -10.51 -6.95
N GLU A 108 -2.99 -10.63 -7.34
CA GLU A 108 -3.81 -9.45 -7.63
C GLU A 108 -3.85 -8.52 -6.41
N GLU A 109 -3.86 -7.22 -6.66
CA GLU A 109 -3.78 -6.20 -5.62
C GLU A 109 -4.88 -6.34 -4.57
N ASN A 110 -6.10 -6.65 -4.97
CA ASN A 110 -7.24 -6.80 -4.04
C ASN A 110 -7.05 -7.92 -3.02
N TYR A 111 -6.18 -8.89 -3.30
CA TYR A 111 -5.74 -9.93 -2.34
C TYR A 111 -4.43 -9.55 -1.66
N ARG A 112 -3.48 -9.04 -2.42
CA ARG A 112 -2.14 -8.70 -1.93
C ARG A 112 -2.16 -7.65 -0.84
N LEU A 113 -2.84 -6.52 -1.07
CA LEU A 113 -2.83 -5.40 -0.15
C LEU A 113 -3.40 -5.75 1.23
N PRO A 114 -4.57 -6.41 1.36
CA PRO A 114 -5.04 -6.85 2.67
C PRO A 114 -4.08 -7.78 3.38
N ILE A 115 -3.42 -8.69 2.67
CA ILE A 115 -2.42 -9.60 3.25
C ILE A 115 -1.22 -8.82 3.77
N VAL A 116 -0.68 -7.88 2.99
CA VAL A 116 0.44 -7.03 3.40
C VAL A 116 0.07 -6.25 4.66
N LEU A 117 -1.10 -5.63 4.68
CA LEU A 117 -1.54 -4.84 5.83
C LEU A 117 -1.72 -5.70 7.08
N HIS A 118 -2.26 -6.89 6.95
CA HIS A 118 -2.54 -7.78 8.08
C HIS A 118 -1.30 -8.55 8.56
N GLU A 119 -0.64 -9.25 7.64
CA GLU A 119 0.42 -10.20 8.00
C GLU A 119 1.78 -9.53 8.17
N ILE A 120 2.07 -8.48 7.41
CA ILE A 120 3.37 -7.81 7.44
C ILE A 120 3.33 -6.58 8.32
N GLU A 121 2.33 -5.71 8.16
CA GLU A 121 2.24 -4.45 8.90
C GLU A 121 1.49 -4.58 10.23
N GLY A 122 0.81 -5.69 10.48
CA GLY A 122 0.18 -5.98 11.77
C GLY A 122 -1.14 -5.26 12.04
N TYR A 123 -1.79 -4.72 11.01
CA TYR A 123 -3.11 -4.11 11.19
C TYR A 123 -4.17 -5.16 11.48
N SER A 124 -5.12 -4.82 12.35
CA SER A 124 -6.29 -5.66 12.58
C SER A 124 -7.23 -5.64 11.37
N ILE A 125 -8.09 -6.65 11.28
CA ILE A 125 -9.15 -6.70 10.25
C ILE A 125 -10.00 -5.43 10.27
N ARG A 126 -10.35 -4.96 11.47
CA ARG A 126 -11.12 -3.74 11.64
C ARG A 126 -10.41 -2.51 11.11
N GLU A 127 -9.12 -2.37 11.43
CA GLU A 127 -8.30 -1.28 10.93
C GLU A 127 -8.17 -1.32 9.41
N ILE A 128 -7.96 -2.50 8.82
CA ILE A 128 -7.88 -2.69 7.38
C ILE A 128 -9.20 -2.29 6.71
N GLY A 129 -10.31 -2.67 7.31
CA GLY A 129 -11.64 -2.26 6.82
C GLY A 129 -11.79 -0.75 6.75
N ARG A 130 -11.27 -0.04 7.74
CA ARG A 130 -11.26 1.43 7.76
C ARG A 130 -10.30 2.02 6.73
N ILE A 131 -9.11 1.45 6.61
CA ILE A 131 -8.09 1.91 5.65
C ILE A 131 -8.60 1.77 4.22
N LEU A 132 -9.17 0.61 3.88
CA LEU A 132 -9.58 0.27 2.52
C LEU A 132 -11.05 0.59 2.22
N LYS A 133 -11.82 1.04 3.21
CA LYS A 133 -13.27 1.26 3.12
C LYS A 133 -14.02 0.00 2.72
N LEU A 134 -13.70 -1.09 3.37
CA LEU A 134 -14.33 -2.39 3.16
C LEU A 134 -14.95 -2.88 4.48
N SER A 135 -15.98 -3.73 4.36
CA SER A 135 -16.50 -4.43 5.53
C SER A 135 -15.47 -5.41 6.08
N GLU A 136 -15.54 -5.71 7.36
CA GLU A 136 -14.64 -6.70 7.98
C GLU A 136 -14.78 -8.06 7.32
N THR A 137 -16.00 -8.46 6.97
CA THR A 137 -16.26 -9.72 6.25
C THR A 137 -15.55 -9.74 4.90
N ASN A 138 -15.60 -8.65 4.15
CA ASN A 138 -14.91 -8.52 2.86
C ASN A 138 -13.39 -8.64 3.05
N VAL A 139 -12.83 -7.96 4.05
CA VAL A 139 -11.40 -8.04 4.36
C VAL A 139 -11.00 -9.49 4.68
N ARG A 140 -11.74 -10.18 5.57
CA ARG A 140 -11.48 -11.58 5.92
C ARG A 140 -11.51 -12.49 4.70
N ASN A 141 -12.50 -12.31 3.84
CA ASN A 141 -12.64 -13.13 2.63
C ASN A 141 -11.48 -12.92 1.67
N ARG A 142 -11.03 -11.67 1.50
CA ARG A 142 -9.88 -11.37 0.65
C ARG A 142 -8.59 -11.98 1.18
N ILE A 143 -8.36 -11.88 2.48
CA ILE A 143 -7.18 -12.47 3.12
C ILE A 143 -7.22 -14.00 2.99
N PHE A 144 -8.36 -14.62 3.29
CA PHE A 144 -8.53 -16.06 3.20
C PHE A 144 -8.28 -16.58 1.80
N ARG A 145 -8.92 -15.99 0.80
CA ARG A 145 -8.77 -16.38 -0.61
C ARG A 145 -7.34 -16.11 -1.12
N GLY A 146 -6.78 -14.98 -0.75
CA GLY A 146 -5.42 -14.62 -1.13
C GLY A 146 -4.39 -15.59 -0.56
N LYS A 147 -4.53 -15.97 0.69
CA LYS A 147 -3.65 -16.97 1.32
C LYS A 147 -3.79 -18.33 0.67
N ALA A 148 -5.00 -18.74 0.30
CA ALA A 148 -5.23 -20.00 -0.40
C ALA A 148 -4.54 -20.01 -1.77
N LEU A 149 -4.64 -18.92 -2.53
CA LEU A 149 -3.95 -18.77 -3.80
C LEU A 149 -2.43 -18.77 -3.63
N LEU A 150 -1.93 -18.08 -2.63
CA LEU A 150 -0.50 -18.01 -2.32
C LEU A 150 0.06 -19.40 -1.98
N ARG A 151 -0.64 -20.14 -1.13
CA ARG A 151 -0.25 -21.51 -0.76
C ARG A 151 -0.17 -22.41 -1.99
N LYS A 152 -1.15 -22.32 -2.87
CA LYS A 152 -1.18 -23.11 -4.11
C LYS A 152 0.00 -22.80 -5.02
N ARG A 153 0.38 -21.53 -5.14
CA ARG A 153 1.54 -21.12 -5.93
C ARG A 153 2.85 -21.58 -5.31
N LEU A 154 2.94 -21.55 -3.99
CA LEU A 154 4.13 -22.01 -3.27
C LEU A 154 4.32 -23.54 -3.38
N GLU A 155 3.25 -24.31 -3.40
CA GLU A 155 3.31 -25.76 -3.63
C GLU A 155 3.90 -26.09 -5.00
N GLY A 156 3.65 -25.26 -6.01
CA GLY A 156 4.22 -25.43 -7.35
C GLY A 156 5.69 -25.07 -7.45
N VAL A 157 6.26 -24.38 -6.46
CA VAL A 157 7.65 -23.89 -6.43
C VAL A 157 8.55 -24.82 -5.61
N ILE A 158 7.98 -25.63 -4.74
CA ILE A 158 8.72 -26.60 -3.91
C ILE A 158 8.89 -27.91 -4.73
#